data_70f4d4f791f809a148b62ce3408f2b79
#
_entry.id   70f4d4f791f809a148b62ce3408f2b79
#
_cell.length_a   1.000
_cell.length_b   1.000
_cell.length_c   1.000
_cell.angle_alpha   90.00
_cell.angle_beta   90.00
_cell.angle_gamma   90.00
#
_symmetry.space_group_name_H-M   'P 1'
#
loop_
_entity.id
_entity.type
_entity.pdbx_description
1 polymer ?
#
loop_
_entity_poly.entity_id
_entity_poly.type
_entity_poly.pdbx_seq_one_letter_code
_entity_poly.pdbx_strand_id
1 'polypeptide(L)'
;VYNWGEYISNGSDDSVDVVSAFQKLTGIHVNYTTFDSNESLYAKLRSGAADYDVIIPSDYMVAKMISEGMLAKLDYGNIPNFQNIDEEYRNADYDPTNEYSVPYMLCTTGIIYNTTMVDKAPTSWADLWDERYSGNMLMFNNSRDAYAIAAFATGNSINPQSTEEVDEVVEKLKSQKPLVQAYVM
;
A
#
# COMPACT_ATOMS: atom_id res chain seq x y z
N VAL A 1 1.69 10.20 -14.62
CA VAL A 1 1.90 9.65 -13.27
C VAL A 1 0.68 8.87 -12.84
N TYR A 2 0.88 7.69 -12.25
CA TYR A 2 -0.19 6.83 -11.75
C TYR A 2 0.08 6.48 -10.28
N ASN A 3 -0.74 6.99 -9.37
CA ASN A 3 -0.51 6.97 -7.92
C ASN A 3 -1.78 6.58 -7.15
N TRP A 4 -1.63 6.38 -5.86
CA TRP A 4 -2.75 6.26 -4.90
C TRP A 4 -3.49 7.61 -4.75
N GLY A 5 -4.76 7.56 -4.37
CA GLY A 5 -5.62 8.73 -4.30
C GLY A 5 -5.12 9.83 -3.35
N GLU A 6 -4.61 9.42 -2.18
CA GLU A 6 -4.29 10.32 -1.07
C GLU A 6 -2.76 10.54 -0.86
N TYR A 7 -1.92 10.15 -1.82
CA TYR A 7 -0.46 10.17 -1.65
C TYR A 7 0.22 11.44 -2.16
N ILE A 8 -0.50 12.50 -2.45
CA ILE A 8 0.06 13.78 -2.89
C ILE A 8 -0.84 14.94 -2.46
N SER A 9 -0.23 16.04 -2.05
CA SER A 9 -0.96 17.28 -1.76
C SER A 9 -1.46 17.94 -3.05
N ASN A 10 -2.72 18.32 -3.07
CA ASN A 10 -3.40 18.92 -4.21
C ASN A 10 -3.85 20.37 -3.99
N GLY A 11 -3.46 20.97 -2.86
CA GLY A 11 -3.79 22.34 -2.49
C GLY A 11 -5.20 22.55 -1.90
N SER A 12 -5.94 21.47 -1.59
CA SER A 12 -7.32 21.58 -1.09
C SER A 12 -7.45 21.96 0.38
N ASP A 13 -6.36 21.90 1.14
CA ASP A 13 -6.30 22.05 2.60
C ASP A 13 -5.18 23.02 3.06
N ASP A 14 -4.99 24.12 2.37
CA ASP A 14 -3.88 25.06 2.55
C ASP A 14 -2.47 24.45 2.28
N SER A 15 -2.41 23.23 1.79
CA SER A 15 -1.16 22.61 1.35
C SER A 15 -0.76 23.07 -0.05
N VAL A 16 0.49 22.80 -0.43
CA VAL A 16 0.97 23.08 -1.78
C VAL A 16 0.37 22.09 -2.78
N ASP A 17 -0.21 22.59 -3.89
CA ASP A 17 -0.47 21.74 -5.07
C ASP A 17 0.87 21.34 -5.71
N VAL A 18 1.30 20.12 -5.38
CA VAL A 18 2.63 19.62 -5.78
C VAL A 18 2.73 19.45 -7.29
N VAL A 19 1.69 18.99 -7.96
CA VAL A 19 1.67 18.80 -9.43
C VAL A 19 1.82 20.15 -10.12
N SER A 20 1.02 21.14 -9.73
CA SER A 20 1.09 22.49 -10.28
C SER A 20 2.44 23.16 -10.01
N ALA A 21 2.98 22.98 -8.81
CA ALA A 21 4.31 23.52 -8.43
C ALA A 21 5.43 22.88 -9.28
N PHE A 22 5.40 21.56 -9.47
CA PHE A 22 6.34 20.86 -10.33
C PHE A 22 6.27 21.32 -11.78
N GLN A 23 5.08 21.40 -12.35
CA GLN A 23 4.88 21.87 -13.72
C GLN A 23 5.42 23.31 -13.93
N LYS A 24 5.17 24.18 -12.95
CA LYS A 24 5.66 25.57 -12.98
C LYS A 24 7.19 25.66 -12.88
N LEU A 25 7.79 24.78 -12.06
CA LEU A 25 9.25 24.75 -11.83
C LEU A 25 9.99 24.19 -13.04
N THR A 26 9.47 23.13 -13.65
CA THR A 26 10.19 22.33 -14.65
C THR A 26 9.75 22.58 -16.09
N GLY A 27 8.55 23.11 -16.29
CA GLY A 27 7.88 23.19 -17.61
C GLY A 27 7.34 21.85 -18.11
N ILE A 28 7.45 20.78 -17.32
CA ILE A 28 6.97 19.43 -17.69
C ILE A 28 5.49 19.33 -17.34
N HIS A 29 4.64 19.05 -18.32
CA HIS A 29 3.23 18.78 -18.09
C HIS A 29 3.03 17.39 -17.46
N VAL A 30 2.19 17.31 -16.43
CA VAL A 30 1.92 16.06 -15.69
C VAL A 30 0.46 15.65 -15.86
N ASN A 31 0.21 14.53 -16.52
CA ASN A 31 -1.07 13.84 -16.49
C ASN A 31 -1.11 12.94 -15.26
N TYR A 32 -1.84 13.36 -14.23
CA TYR A 32 -1.94 12.64 -12.98
C TYR A 32 -3.24 11.85 -12.91
N THR A 33 -3.14 10.56 -12.62
CA THR A 33 -4.29 9.67 -12.44
C THR A 33 -4.09 8.79 -11.22
N THR A 34 -5.17 8.27 -10.67
CA THR A 34 -5.14 7.44 -9.45
C THR A 34 -5.64 6.02 -9.70
N PHE A 35 -5.25 5.10 -8.81
CA PHE A 35 -5.73 3.73 -8.75
C PHE A 35 -6.10 3.35 -7.31
N ASP A 36 -6.94 2.32 -7.19
CA ASP A 36 -7.50 1.87 -5.91
C ASP A 36 -6.80 0.62 -5.36
N SER A 37 -6.06 -0.13 -6.20
CA SER A 37 -5.33 -1.32 -5.77
C SER A 37 -4.12 -1.60 -6.67
N ASN A 38 -3.09 -2.24 -6.09
CA ASN A 38 -1.93 -2.70 -6.86
C ASN A 38 -2.32 -3.67 -7.98
N GLU A 39 -3.34 -4.49 -7.75
CA GLU A 39 -3.85 -5.46 -8.71
C GLU A 39 -4.48 -4.77 -9.92
N SER A 40 -5.26 -3.70 -9.72
CA SER A 40 -5.85 -2.92 -10.81
C SER A 40 -4.78 -2.16 -11.60
N LEU A 41 -3.79 -1.58 -10.91
CA LEU A 41 -2.61 -0.96 -11.54
C LEU A 41 -1.88 -1.99 -12.43
N TYR A 42 -1.53 -3.12 -11.85
CA TYR A 42 -0.80 -4.18 -12.56
C TYR A 42 -1.57 -4.71 -13.77
N ALA A 43 -2.86 -5.02 -13.61
CA ALA A 43 -3.68 -5.51 -14.70
C ALA A 43 -3.75 -4.51 -15.87
N LYS A 44 -3.89 -3.22 -15.57
CA LYS A 44 -3.94 -2.15 -16.56
C LYS A 44 -2.63 -2.03 -17.34
N LEU A 45 -1.49 -2.05 -16.66
CA LEU A 45 -0.18 -1.98 -17.32
C LEU A 45 0.09 -3.23 -18.13
N ARG A 46 -0.19 -4.41 -17.60
CA ARG A 46 0.04 -5.69 -18.31
C ARG A 46 -0.80 -5.84 -19.57
N SER A 47 -1.99 -5.24 -19.60
CA SER A 47 -2.86 -5.27 -20.78
C SER A 47 -2.35 -4.39 -21.94
N GLY A 48 -1.36 -3.52 -21.70
CA GLY A 48 -0.92 -2.51 -22.67
C GLY A 48 -1.96 -1.43 -22.96
N ALA A 49 -3.01 -1.30 -22.12
CA ALA A 49 -4.07 -0.33 -22.30
C ALA A 49 -3.65 1.10 -21.98
N ALA A 50 -2.53 1.28 -21.30
CA ALA A 50 -2.00 2.60 -20.94
C ALA A 50 -0.49 2.53 -20.68
N ASP A 51 0.20 3.59 -21.10
CA ASP A 51 1.60 3.83 -20.79
C ASP A 51 1.72 4.92 -19.73
N TYR A 52 2.57 4.67 -18.74
CA TYR A 52 2.87 5.62 -17.68
C TYR A 52 4.38 5.75 -17.52
N ASP A 53 4.86 6.99 -17.38
CA ASP A 53 6.29 7.28 -17.14
C ASP A 53 6.66 7.00 -15.67
N VAL A 54 5.73 7.27 -14.74
CA VAL A 54 5.94 7.08 -13.30
C VAL A 54 4.71 6.42 -12.68
N ILE A 55 4.96 5.37 -11.91
CA ILE A 55 3.95 4.63 -11.16
C ILE A 55 4.39 4.50 -9.70
N ILE A 56 3.46 4.48 -8.76
CA ILE A 56 3.76 4.39 -7.32
C ILE A 56 3.07 3.17 -6.70
N PRO A 57 3.50 1.94 -7.01
CA PRO A 57 2.98 0.73 -6.40
C PRO A 57 3.60 0.46 -5.03
N SER A 58 3.02 -0.48 -4.29
CA SER A 58 3.63 -1.01 -3.07
C SER A 58 4.84 -1.91 -3.38
N ASP A 59 5.69 -2.11 -2.40
CA ASP A 59 6.94 -2.86 -2.44
C ASP A 59 6.83 -4.24 -3.11
N TYR A 60 5.87 -5.07 -2.68
CA TYR A 60 5.65 -6.40 -3.25
C TYR A 60 5.30 -6.36 -4.75
N MET A 61 4.60 -5.30 -5.18
CA MET A 61 4.25 -5.13 -6.58
C MET A 61 5.46 -4.63 -7.38
N VAL A 62 6.31 -3.78 -6.79
CA VAL A 62 7.62 -3.41 -7.38
C VAL A 62 8.44 -4.68 -7.62
N ALA A 63 8.62 -5.54 -6.60
CA ALA A 63 9.35 -6.80 -6.74
C ALA A 63 8.81 -7.69 -7.87
N LYS A 64 7.48 -7.82 -7.94
CA LYS A 64 6.81 -8.58 -9.01
C LYS A 64 7.10 -7.99 -10.39
N MET A 65 6.96 -6.67 -10.55
CA MET A 65 7.17 -6.00 -11.83
C MET A 65 8.64 -6.03 -12.27
N ILE A 66 9.59 -5.98 -11.34
CA ILE A 66 11.02 -6.19 -11.61
C ILE A 66 11.23 -7.61 -12.16
N SER A 67 10.70 -8.63 -11.49
CA SER A 67 10.85 -10.03 -11.88
C SER A 67 10.25 -10.35 -13.27
N GLU A 68 9.27 -9.57 -13.70
CA GLU A 68 8.61 -9.69 -15.00
C GLU A 68 9.22 -8.75 -16.08
N GLY A 69 10.23 -7.95 -15.73
CA GLY A 69 10.90 -7.04 -16.66
C GLY A 69 10.02 -5.86 -17.12
N MET A 70 9.04 -5.46 -16.29
CA MET A 70 8.08 -4.41 -16.63
C MET A 70 8.59 -2.99 -16.31
N LEU A 71 9.66 -2.86 -15.52
CA LEU A 71 10.18 -1.58 -15.08
C LEU A 71 11.48 -1.22 -15.80
N ALA A 72 11.64 0.05 -16.13
CA ALA A 72 12.89 0.60 -16.65
C ALA A 72 13.86 0.91 -15.50
N LYS A 73 15.16 0.74 -15.77
CA LYS A 73 16.19 1.17 -14.79
C LYS A 73 16.24 2.69 -14.69
N LEU A 74 16.46 3.17 -13.47
CA LEU A 74 16.58 4.57 -13.16
C LEU A 74 17.98 5.10 -13.50
N ASP A 75 18.03 6.31 -14.04
CA ASP A 75 19.27 7.07 -14.20
C ASP A 75 19.45 8.05 -13.04
N TYR A 76 20.27 7.66 -12.08
CA TYR A 76 20.53 8.46 -10.88
C TYR A 76 21.29 9.76 -11.16
N GLY A 77 21.90 9.92 -12.33
CA GLY A 77 22.43 11.21 -12.78
C GLY A 77 21.33 12.28 -12.87
N ASN A 78 20.10 11.85 -13.11
CA ASN A 78 18.92 12.72 -13.20
C ASN A 78 18.10 12.79 -11.89
N ILE A 79 18.49 12.06 -10.83
CA ILE A 79 17.79 12.00 -9.54
C ILE A 79 18.72 12.42 -8.39
N PRO A 80 19.24 13.66 -8.39
CA PRO A 80 20.22 14.09 -7.37
C PRO A 80 19.64 14.11 -5.96
N ASN A 81 18.33 14.25 -5.83
CA ASN A 81 17.64 14.27 -4.53
C ASN A 81 17.49 12.88 -3.88
N PHE A 82 17.90 11.79 -4.54
CA PHE A 82 17.93 10.46 -3.91
C PHE A 82 18.77 10.44 -2.62
N GLN A 83 19.79 11.29 -2.54
CA GLN A 83 20.58 11.47 -1.33
C GLN A 83 19.77 11.91 -0.10
N ASN A 84 18.57 12.47 -0.28
CA ASN A 84 17.69 12.90 0.79
C ASN A 84 16.80 11.76 1.34
N ILE A 85 16.80 10.59 0.68
CA ILE A 85 16.14 9.39 1.22
C ILE A 85 16.99 8.87 2.37
N ASP A 86 16.36 8.60 3.51
CA ASP A 86 17.05 8.03 4.67
C ASP A 86 17.67 6.67 4.32
N GLU A 87 18.85 6.40 4.85
CA GLU A 87 19.63 5.20 4.52
C GLU A 87 18.86 3.90 4.89
N GLU A 88 18.07 3.92 5.95
CA GLU A 88 17.28 2.77 6.40
C GLU A 88 16.23 2.31 5.38
N TYR A 89 15.79 3.19 4.47
CA TYR A 89 14.80 2.87 3.43
C TYR A 89 15.42 2.55 2.08
N ARG A 90 16.75 2.70 1.94
CA ARG A 90 17.45 2.35 0.71
C ARG A 90 17.79 0.86 0.67
N ASN A 91 17.91 0.32 -0.54
CA ASN A 91 18.33 -1.05 -0.79
C ASN A 91 17.46 -2.11 -0.07
N ALA A 92 16.15 -1.83 0.01
CA ALA A 92 15.20 -2.77 0.59
C ALA A 92 15.08 -4.05 -0.25
N ASP A 93 14.69 -5.15 0.37
CA ASP A 93 14.65 -6.49 -0.23
C ASP A 93 13.88 -6.57 -1.55
N TYR A 94 12.91 -5.69 -1.78
CA TYR A 94 12.11 -5.66 -3.01
C TYR A 94 12.87 -5.05 -4.21
N ASP A 95 13.90 -4.22 -3.97
CA ASP A 95 14.81 -3.64 -4.97
C ASP A 95 16.19 -3.38 -4.32
N PRO A 96 17.01 -4.43 -4.09
CA PRO A 96 18.21 -4.37 -3.24
C PRO A 96 19.30 -3.41 -3.72
N THR A 97 19.21 -2.95 -4.95
CA THR A 97 20.16 -2.00 -5.54
C THR A 97 19.54 -0.65 -5.87
N ASN A 98 18.23 -0.48 -5.60
CA ASN A 98 17.44 0.67 -6.04
C ASN A 98 17.56 0.97 -7.54
N GLU A 99 17.84 -0.05 -8.35
CA GLU A 99 17.96 0.15 -9.81
C GLU A 99 16.65 0.56 -10.48
N TYR A 100 15.49 0.24 -9.87
CA TYR A 100 14.17 0.39 -10.49
C TYR A 100 13.23 1.31 -9.72
N SER A 101 13.53 1.60 -8.45
CA SER A 101 12.61 2.33 -7.58
C SER A 101 13.31 3.31 -6.64
N VAL A 102 12.56 4.36 -6.27
CA VAL A 102 12.91 5.28 -5.19
C VAL A 102 11.84 5.17 -4.12
N PRO A 103 12.19 4.93 -2.84
CA PRO A 103 11.22 4.94 -1.74
C PRO A 103 10.50 6.29 -1.66
N TYR A 104 9.16 6.26 -1.56
CA TYR A 104 8.34 7.47 -1.58
C TYR A 104 7.55 7.65 -0.28
N MET A 105 6.85 6.62 0.16
CA MET A 105 5.97 6.68 1.32
C MET A 105 6.16 5.43 2.17
N LEU A 106 6.23 5.60 3.49
CA LEU A 106 6.14 4.53 4.46
C LEU A 106 4.80 4.62 5.18
N CYS A 107 4.08 3.51 5.24
CA CYS A 107 2.82 3.42 5.95
C CYS A 107 2.91 2.39 7.07
N THR A 108 2.29 2.70 8.21
CA THR A 108 2.08 1.75 9.30
C THR A 108 0.60 1.45 9.43
N THR A 109 0.27 0.16 9.59
CA THR A 109 -1.11 -0.27 9.81
C THR A 109 -1.40 -0.41 11.30
N GLY A 110 -2.54 0.09 11.74
CA GLY A 110 -2.95 0.06 13.15
C GLY A 110 -4.47 -0.02 13.30
N ILE A 111 -4.92 -0.30 14.53
CA ILE A 111 -6.34 -0.27 14.86
C ILE A 111 -6.71 1.16 15.29
N ILE A 112 -7.64 1.77 14.56
CA ILE A 112 -8.28 3.02 14.95
C ILE A 112 -9.63 2.68 15.59
N TYR A 113 -9.92 3.26 16.75
CA TYR A 113 -11.17 3.00 17.45
C TYR A 113 -11.79 4.28 17.99
N ASN A 114 -13.12 4.31 18.07
CA ASN A 114 -13.86 5.42 18.67
C ASN A 114 -13.89 5.27 20.19
N THR A 115 -13.25 6.17 20.91
CA THR A 115 -13.15 6.16 22.38
C THR A 115 -14.48 6.37 23.11
N THR A 116 -15.53 6.80 22.40
CA THR A 116 -16.87 6.91 22.96
C THR A 116 -17.72 5.65 22.82
N MET A 117 -17.24 4.67 22.01
CA MET A 117 -17.95 3.40 21.73
C MET A 117 -17.19 2.18 22.25
N VAL A 118 -15.90 2.33 22.52
CA VAL A 118 -15.00 1.26 22.95
C VAL A 118 -14.44 1.60 24.32
N ASP A 119 -14.91 0.90 25.36
CA ASP A 119 -14.53 1.18 26.76
C ASP A 119 -13.07 0.87 27.05
N LYS A 120 -12.50 -0.11 26.37
CA LYS A 120 -11.12 -0.54 26.55
C LYS A 120 -10.40 -0.56 25.20
N ALA A 121 -9.28 0.18 25.10
CA ALA A 121 -8.42 0.21 23.91
C ALA A 121 -8.08 -1.21 23.44
N PRO A 122 -8.22 -1.50 22.14
CA PRO A 122 -7.70 -2.74 21.54
C PRO A 122 -6.18 -2.82 21.75
N THR A 123 -5.69 -4.01 22.08
CA THR A 123 -4.26 -4.25 22.36
C THR A 123 -3.65 -5.33 21.48
N SER A 124 -4.50 -5.99 20.70
CA SER A 124 -4.12 -7.09 19.83
C SER A 124 -4.93 -7.06 18.54
N TRP A 125 -4.34 -7.54 17.45
CA TRP A 125 -5.08 -7.79 16.21
C TRP A 125 -6.24 -8.77 16.39
N ALA A 126 -6.14 -9.68 17.38
CA ALA A 126 -7.21 -10.62 17.71
C ALA A 126 -8.50 -9.93 18.20
N ASP A 127 -8.40 -8.69 18.71
CA ASP A 127 -9.57 -7.91 19.14
C ASP A 127 -10.54 -7.61 17.97
N LEU A 128 -10.05 -7.69 16.71
CA LEU A 128 -10.88 -7.57 15.51
C LEU A 128 -11.77 -8.81 15.25
N TRP A 129 -11.73 -9.82 16.10
CA TRP A 129 -12.64 -10.99 16.09
C TRP A 129 -13.54 -11.03 17.32
N ASP A 130 -13.57 -9.96 18.12
CA ASP A 130 -14.43 -9.87 19.29
C ASP A 130 -15.88 -9.57 18.86
N GLU A 131 -16.81 -10.46 19.22
CA GLU A 131 -18.22 -10.33 18.90
C GLU A 131 -18.87 -9.05 19.45
N ARG A 132 -18.29 -8.44 20.48
CA ARG A 132 -18.75 -7.16 21.03
C ARG A 132 -18.75 -6.04 19.98
N TYR A 133 -17.90 -6.14 18.98
CA TYR A 133 -17.77 -5.14 17.91
C TYR A 133 -18.53 -5.52 16.63
N SER A 134 -19.30 -6.60 16.67
CA SER A 134 -20.04 -7.09 15.52
C SER A 134 -20.92 -6.01 14.89
N GLY A 135 -20.81 -5.84 13.57
CA GLY A 135 -21.55 -4.84 12.82
C GLY A 135 -21.05 -3.39 12.96
N ASN A 136 -19.98 -3.16 13.75
CA ASN A 136 -19.40 -1.83 13.97
C ASN A 136 -17.91 -1.78 13.59
N MET A 137 -17.42 -2.76 12.87
CA MET A 137 -16.02 -2.90 12.49
C MET A 137 -15.85 -2.71 11.00
N LEU A 138 -14.86 -1.92 10.62
CA LEU A 138 -14.40 -1.79 9.24
C LEU A 138 -13.13 -2.61 9.06
N MET A 139 -12.96 -3.20 7.89
CA MET A 139 -11.79 -3.96 7.52
C MET A 139 -11.28 -3.54 6.14
N PHE A 140 -10.00 -3.72 5.88
CA PHE A 140 -9.42 -3.41 4.58
C PHE A 140 -10.00 -4.27 3.45
N ASN A 141 -10.30 -3.62 2.33
CA ASN A 141 -10.61 -4.28 1.06
C ASN A 141 -9.34 -4.64 0.25
N ASN A 142 -8.17 -4.46 0.82
CA ASN A 142 -6.90 -4.89 0.29
C ASN A 142 -6.57 -6.28 0.81
N SER A 143 -6.36 -7.24 -0.09
CA SER A 143 -6.12 -8.65 0.26
C SER A 143 -4.84 -8.86 1.07
N ARG A 144 -3.78 -8.08 0.80
CA ARG A 144 -2.50 -8.20 1.50
C ARG A 144 -2.60 -7.72 2.94
N ASP A 145 -3.20 -6.54 3.15
CA ASP A 145 -3.37 -5.97 4.48
C ASP A 145 -4.32 -6.82 5.33
N ALA A 146 -5.44 -7.27 4.73
CA ALA A 146 -6.38 -8.17 5.40
C ALA A 146 -5.70 -9.50 5.81
N TYR A 147 -4.91 -10.09 4.91
CA TYR A 147 -4.14 -11.30 5.20
C TYR A 147 -3.14 -11.07 6.34
N ALA A 148 -2.35 -9.98 6.28
CA ALA A 148 -1.34 -9.67 7.29
C ALA A 148 -1.96 -9.51 8.69
N ILE A 149 -3.10 -8.80 8.79
CA ILE A 149 -3.83 -8.61 10.05
C ILE A 149 -4.28 -9.97 10.62
N ALA A 150 -4.84 -10.85 9.78
CA ALA A 150 -5.27 -12.16 10.21
C ALA A 150 -4.08 -13.08 10.57
N ALA A 151 -2.99 -13.01 9.84
CA ALA A 151 -1.76 -13.74 10.15
C ALA A 151 -1.20 -13.33 11.52
N PHE A 152 -1.12 -12.03 11.81
CA PHE A 152 -0.74 -11.55 13.14
C PHE A 152 -1.71 -12.01 14.24
N ALA A 153 -3.02 -12.04 13.96
CA ALA A 153 -4.01 -12.50 14.93
C ALA A 153 -3.93 -14.01 15.23
N THR A 154 -3.35 -14.79 14.32
CA THR A 154 -3.13 -16.24 14.48
C THR A 154 -1.70 -16.61 14.87
N GLY A 155 -0.77 -15.64 14.87
CA GLY A 155 0.67 -15.87 15.10
C GLY A 155 1.39 -16.45 13.89
N ASN A 156 0.77 -16.42 12.71
CA ASN A 156 1.35 -16.88 11.45
C ASN A 156 2.25 -15.82 10.80
N SER A 157 3.09 -16.25 9.87
CA SER A 157 3.91 -15.36 9.05
C SER A 157 3.04 -14.60 8.02
N ILE A 158 3.37 -13.32 7.81
CA ILE A 158 2.82 -12.54 6.69
C ILE A 158 3.37 -13.00 5.32
N ASN A 159 4.46 -13.78 5.34
CA ASN A 159 5.07 -14.41 4.18
C ASN A 159 4.98 -15.93 4.34
N PRO A 160 3.82 -16.54 4.02
CA PRO A 160 3.58 -17.96 4.22
C PRO A 160 4.54 -18.80 3.37
N GLN A 161 4.97 -19.93 3.91
CA GLN A 161 5.86 -20.88 3.25
C GLN A 161 5.13 -22.11 2.72
N SER A 162 3.84 -22.27 3.07
CA SER A 162 3.01 -23.38 2.63
C SER A 162 1.56 -22.98 2.34
N THR A 163 0.85 -23.83 1.64
CA THR A 163 -0.60 -23.63 1.36
C THR A 163 -1.41 -23.76 2.65
N GLU A 164 -0.99 -24.64 3.54
CA GLU A 164 -1.64 -24.88 4.83
C GLU A 164 -1.64 -23.63 5.71
N GLU A 165 -0.54 -22.88 5.75
CA GLU A 165 -0.46 -21.59 6.46
C GLU A 165 -1.41 -20.55 5.84
N VAL A 166 -1.50 -20.53 4.50
CA VAL A 166 -2.46 -19.64 3.80
C VAL A 166 -3.88 -20.02 4.17
N ASP A 167 -4.23 -21.32 4.13
CA ASP A 167 -5.58 -21.81 4.41
C ASP A 167 -6.01 -21.47 5.83
N GLU A 168 -5.12 -21.61 6.82
CA GLU A 168 -5.42 -21.25 8.22
C GLU A 168 -5.78 -19.76 8.35
N VAL A 169 -4.99 -18.87 7.75
CA VAL A 169 -5.23 -17.42 7.77
C VAL A 169 -6.54 -17.07 7.03
N VAL A 170 -6.81 -17.73 5.90
CA VAL A 170 -8.06 -17.56 5.15
C VAL A 170 -9.27 -17.99 5.94
N GLU A 171 -9.22 -19.13 6.67
CA GLU A 171 -10.30 -19.56 7.54
C GLU A 171 -10.52 -18.55 8.69
N LYS A 172 -9.44 -17.98 9.25
CA LYS A 172 -9.55 -16.91 10.22
C LYS A 172 -10.27 -15.69 9.64
N LEU A 173 -9.94 -15.24 8.43
CA LEU A 173 -10.64 -14.15 7.74
C LEU A 173 -12.11 -14.47 7.48
N LYS A 174 -12.42 -15.71 7.06
CA LYS A 174 -13.82 -16.15 6.87
C LYS A 174 -14.63 -16.06 8.17
N SER A 175 -14.02 -16.40 9.30
CA SER A 175 -14.68 -16.29 10.61
C SER A 175 -14.95 -14.85 11.04
N GLN A 176 -14.17 -13.86 10.56
CA GLN A 176 -14.39 -12.45 10.82
C GLN A 176 -15.55 -11.86 9.99
N LYS A 177 -15.76 -12.39 8.79
CA LYS A 177 -16.70 -11.80 7.83
C LYS A 177 -18.08 -11.47 8.39
N PRO A 178 -18.72 -12.29 9.24
CA PRO A 178 -20.00 -11.95 9.85
C PRO A 178 -19.97 -10.76 10.81
N LEU A 179 -18.79 -10.41 11.32
CA LEU A 179 -18.59 -9.32 12.29
C LEU A 179 -18.34 -7.97 11.62
N VAL A 180 -17.90 -7.98 10.36
CA VAL A 180 -17.49 -6.78 9.61
C VAL A 180 -18.73 -6.05 9.07
N GLN A 181 -18.79 -4.73 9.34
CA GLN A 181 -19.81 -3.84 8.79
C GLN A 181 -19.57 -3.58 7.29
N ALA A 182 -18.33 -3.24 6.94
CA ALA A 182 -17.93 -2.96 5.56
C ALA A 182 -16.43 -3.19 5.35
N TYR A 183 -16.09 -3.50 4.10
CA TYR A 183 -14.71 -3.48 3.61
C TYR A 183 -14.45 -2.16 2.91
N VAL A 184 -13.36 -1.47 3.29
CA VAL A 184 -13.03 -0.11 2.82
C VAL A 184 -11.55 -0.04 2.40
N MET A 185 -11.24 0.94 1.55
CA MET A 185 -9.88 1.34 1.20
C MET A 185 -9.61 2.68 1.86
#